data_1dd2401e325ed1b8f8bd3607526aa6b2
#
_entry.id   1dd2401e325ed1b8f8bd3607526aa6b2
#
_cell.length_a   1.000
_cell.length_b   1.000
_cell.length_c   1.000
_cell.angle_alpha   90.00
_cell.angle_beta   90.00
_cell.angle_gamma   90.00
#
_symmetry.space_group_name_H-M   'P 1'
#
loop_
_entity.id
_entity.type
_entity.pdbx_description
1 polymer ?
#
loop_
_entity_poly.entity_id
_entity_poly.type
_entity_poly.pdbx_seq_one_letter_code
_entity_poly.pdbx_strand_id
1 'polypeptide(L)'
;FDQSLHFYNLDPQLEQAQQLVMADLEDPFIPISEGLLVDPWASRHVIEGLLNDLPANFANSTVAEATLGVATRSAQAVLNGIGGQLNVFLSTIPTVGPGKLKHREDTKLYGTDHEKNLFGPQDVFYHKLGEEFALAGVGVNIFFFPSQYIDVASIGFMASESGGEVFFHPRFDPVRDGSRVMAEVQRLVLRETAYNVTMRV
;
A
#
# COMPACT_ATOMS: atom_id res chain seq x y z
N PHE A 1 4.94 -2.46 11.20
CA PHE A 1 6.07 -2.52 12.14
C PHE A 1 5.60 -2.54 13.60
N ASP A 2 4.40 -2.12 13.85
CA ASP A 2 3.61 -2.25 15.07
C ASP A 2 2.11 -2.32 14.68
N GLN A 3 1.20 -2.31 15.64
CA GLN A 3 -0.24 -2.34 15.39
C GLN A 3 -0.84 -0.93 15.29
N SER A 4 -0.09 0.03 14.77
CA SER A 4 -0.50 1.44 14.66
C SER A 4 -0.36 1.93 13.22
N LEU A 5 -1.06 2.99 12.89
CA LEU A 5 -0.90 3.71 11.64
C LEU A 5 -0.02 4.95 11.86
N HIS A 6 1.02 5.07 11.04
CA HIS A 6 1.96 6.18 11.10
C HIS A 6 1.74 7.12 9.92
N PHE A 7 1.54 8.39 10.21
CA PHE A 7 1.52 9.47 9.23
C PHE A 7 2.80 10.30 9.38
N TYR A 8 3.28 10.82 8.27
CA TYR A 8 4.44 11.69 8.25
C TYR A 8 4.09 13.02 7.60
N ASN A 9 4.22 14.10 8.36
CA ASN A 9 4.15 15.46 7.84
C ASN A 9 5.48 15.78 7.16
N LEU A 10 5.40 16.16 5.88
CA LEU A 10 6.54 16.43 5.01
C LEU A 10 6.62 17.90 4.61
N ASP A 11 6.02 18.81 5.39
CA ASP A 11 6.02 20.25 5.12
C ASP A 11 7.47 20.75 4.90
N PRO A 12 7.74 21.52 3.82
CA PRO A 12 9.07 22.00 3.52
C PRO A 12 9.67 22.97 4.54
N GLN A 13 8.86 23.49 5.48
CA GLN A 13 9.35 24.33 6.57
C GLN A 13 9.91 23.52 7.75
N LEU A 14 9.71 22.20 7.75
CA LEU A 14 10.25 21.32 8.78
C LEU A 14 11.71 20.98 8.48
N GLU A 15 12.53 20.83 9.52
CA GLU A 15 13.88 20.29 9.39
C GLU A 15 13.90 18.78 9.20
N GLN A 16 12.91 18.08 9.79
CA GLN A 16 12.73 16.63 9.72
C GLN A 16 11.25 16.29 9.64
N ALA A 17 10.93 15.13 9.07
CA ALA A 17 9.56 14.65 8.98
C ALA A 17 8.95 14.46 10.39
N GLN A 18 7.79 15.07 10.62
CA GLN A 18 7.06 14.90 11.86
C GLN A 18 6.18 13.67 11.80
N GLN A 19 6.45 12.70 12.67
CA GLN A 19 5.67 11.49 12.78
C GLN A 19 4.46 11.68 13.70
N LEU A 20 3.30 11.24 13.23
CA LEU A 20 2.06 11.15 14.00
C LEU A 20 1.59 9.70 14.00
N VAL A 21 1.31 9.17 15.18
CA VAL A 21 0.91 7.76 15.37
C VAL A 21 -0.55 7.71 15.79
N MET A 22 -1.31 6.88 15.08
CA MET A 22 -2.70 6.60 15.40
C MET A 22 -2.84 5.13 15.76
N ALA A 23 -3.27 4.86 17.00
CA ALA A 23 -3.46 3.52 17.52
C ALA A 23 -4.89 2.98 17.29
N ASP A 24 -5.87 3.85 17.13
CA ASP A 24 -7.25 3.44 16.84
C ASP A 24 -7.38 3.09 15.36
N LEU A 25 -7.56 1.81 15.09
CA LEU A 25 -7.69 1.27 13.74
C LEU A 25 -9.14 1.05 13.30
N GLU A 26 -10.09 1.13 14.22
CA GLU A 26 -11.50 0.90 13.89
C GLU A 26 -12.19 2.18 13.38
N ASP A 27 -11.80 3.35 13.90
CA ASP A 27 -12.29 4.66 13.45
C ASP A 27 -11.12 5.57 13.05
N PRO A 28 -10.47 5.32 11.92
CA PRO A 28 -9.32 6.08 11.48
C PRO A 28 -9.72 7.49 11.03
N PHE A 29 -8.97 8.48 11.50
CA PHE A 29 -9.07 9.86 11.04
C PHE A 29 -7.73 10.37 10.50
N ILE A 30 -7.77 11.41 9.69
CA ILE A 30 -6.54 12.06 9.21
C ILE A 30 -6.07 13.06 10.27
N PRO A 31 -4.91 12.82 10.93
CA PRO A 31 -4.48 13.63 12.08
C PRO A 31 -3.95 15.01 11.72
N ILE A 32 -3.69 15.26 10.44
CA ILE A 32 -3.17 16.53 9.90
C ILE A 32 -3.90 16.92 8.62
N SER A 33 -4.11 18.22 8.44
CA SER A 33 -4.74 18.77 7.23
C SER A 33 -3.75 19.14 6.13
N GLU A 34 -2.51 19.44 6.50
CA GLU A 34 -1.46 19.92 5.60
C GLU A 34 -0.18 19.11 5.79
N GLY A 35 0.67 19.04 4.75
CA GLY A 35 1.97 18.36 4.80
C GLY A 35 1.94 16.86 4.54
N LEU A 36 0.76 16.23 4.26
CA LEU A 36 0.71 14.85 3.75
C LEU A 36 1.00 14.77 2.25
N LEU A 37 0.48 15.75 1.49
CA LEU A 37 0.74 15.90 0.07
C LEU A 37 1.56 17.17 -0.13
N VAL A 38 2.77 17.05 -0.63
CA VAL A 38 3.73 18.15 -0.77
C VAL A 38 4.39 18.16 -2.13
N ASP A 39 4.94 19.31 -2.54
CA ASP A 39 5.85 19.38 -3.69
C ASP A 39 7.15 18.63 -3.31
N PRO A 40 7.50 17.56 -4.05
CA PRO A 40 8.67 16.76 -3.74
C PRO A 40 9.99 17.53 -3.88
N TRP A 41 10.04 18.58 -4.71
CA TRP A 41 11.23 19.41 -4.85
C TRP A 41 11.40 20.36 -3.65
N ALA A 42 10.31 20.99 -3.21
CA ALA A 42 10.34 21.87 -2.05
C ALA A 42 10.64 21.08 -0.75
N SER A 43 10.06 19.89 -0.60
CA SER A 43 10.21 19.04 0.60
C SER A 43 11.32 18.00 0.49
N ARG A 44 12.22 18.12 -0.50
CA ARG A 44 13.22 17.09 -0.81
C ARG A 44 14.05 16.69 0.40
N HIS A 45 14.53 17.64 1.19
CA HIS A 45 15.36 17.39 2.36
C HIS A 45 14.62 16.60 3.44
N VAL A 46 13.33 16.91 3.65
CA VAL A 46 12.48 16.19 4.62
C VAL A 46 12.21 14.76 4.16
N ILE A 47 11.91 14.58 2.86
CA ILE A 47 11.62 13.28 2.26
C ILE A 47 12.86 12.38 2.29
N GLU A 48 14.03 12.89 1.84
CA GLU A 48 15.29 12.12 1.85
C GLU A 48 15.69 11.77 3.28
N GLY A 49 15.54 12.69 4.24
CA GLY A 49 15.76 12.44 5.66
C GLY A 49 14.88 11.29 6.17
N LEU A 50 13.57 11.35 5.94
CA LEU A 50 12.64 10.29 6.32
C LEU A 50 13.03 8.93 5.73
N LEU A 51 13.31 8.87 4.43
CA LEU A 51 13.67 7.61 3.76
C LEU A 51 14.96 6.99 4.30
N ASN A 52 15.92 7.82 4.71
CA ASN A 52 17.15 7.36 5.34
C ASN A 52 16.94 6.85 6.78
N ASP A 53 16.01 7.46 7.51
CA ASP A 53 15.76 7.13 8.92
C ASP A 53 14.81 5.93 9.11
N LEU A 54 13.89 5.69 8.16
CA LEU A 54 12.92 4.61 8.24
C LEU A 54 13.54 3.23 8.54
N PRO A 55 14.62 2.78 7.88
CA PRO A 55 15.23 1.49 8.18
C PRO A 55 15.77 1.40 9.61
N ALA A 56 16.37 2.48 10.12
CA ALA A 56 16.91 2.53 11.47
C ALA A 56 15.80 2.55 12.53
N ASN A 57 14.76 3.32 12.30
CA ASN A 57 13.63 3.45 13.23
C ASN A 57 12.90 2.12 13.47
N PHE A 58 12.87 1.25 12.47
CA PHE A 58 12.15 -0.04 12.54
C PHE A 58 13.07 -1.27 12.54
N ALA A 59 14.39 -1.09 12.61
CA ALA A 59 15.37 -2.18 12.58
C ALA A 59 15.15 -3.25 13.66
N ASN A 60 14.66 -2.84 14.83
CA ASN A 60 14.44 -3.72 15.97
C ASN A 60 12.98 -4.22 16.08
N SER A 61 12.12 -3.90 15.12
CA SER A 61 10.74 -4.37 15.14
C SER A 61 10.69 -5.87 14.91
N THR A 62 10.05 -6.59 15.82
CA THR A 62 9.78 -8.04 15.73
C THR A 62 8.34 -8.33 15.31
N VAL A 63 7.53 -7.29 15.11
CA VAL A 63 6.12 -7.42 14.75
C VAL A 63 6.01 -7.63 13.24
N ALA A 64 5.52 -8.80 12.83
CA ALA A 64 5.30 -9.18 11.44
C ALA A 64 3.82 -9.01 11.03
N GLU A 65 3.17 -7.96 11.53
CA GLU A 65 1.77 -7.65 11.26
C GLU A 65 1.65 -6.38 10.43
N ALA A 66 0.60 -6.31 9.61
CA ALA A 66 0.32 -5.13 8.79
C ALA A 66 -1.14 -4.72 8.95
N THR A 67 -1.38 -3.40 8.92
CA THR A 67 -2.70 -2.76 8.99
C THR A 67 -3.08 -2.16 7.65
N LEU A 68 -2.92 -2.93 6.57
CA LEU A 68 -3.08 -2.44 5.19
C LEU A 68 -4.43 -1.77 4.95
N GLY A 69 -5.51 -2.39 5.44
CA GLY A 69 -6.87 -1.89 5.18
C GLY A 69 -7.11 -0.49 5.72
N VAL A 70 -6.58 -0.19 6.92
CA VAL A 70 -6.67 1.16 7.51
C VAL A 70 -5.81 2.15 6.74
N ALA A 71 -4.55 1.76 6.43
CA ALA A 71 -3.62 2.63 5.72
C ALA A 71 -4.15 3.02 4.34
N THR A 72 -4.68 2.05 3.59
CA THR A 72 -5.26 2.30 2.26
C THR A 72 -6.56 3.10 2.33
N ARG A 73 -7.40 2.87 3.34
CA ARG A 73 -8.61 3.67 3.55
C ARG A 73 -8.29 5.12 3.93
N SER A 74 -7.29 5.34 4.76
CA SER A 74 -6.80 6.69 5.08
C SER A 74 -6.22 7.39 3.84
N ALA A 75 -5.45 6.67 3.03
CA ALA A 75 -4.94 7.21 1.76
C ALA A 75 -6.08 7.57 0.80
N GLN A 76 -7.13 6.75 0.72
CA GLN A 76 -8.32 7.03 -0.08
C GLN A 76 -9.01 8.32 0.39
N ALA A 77 -9.16 8.51 1.69
CA ALA A 77 -9.74 9.73 2.25
C ALA A 77 -8.92 11.00 1.91
N VAL A 78 -7.58 10.90 1.95
CA VAL A 78 -6.67 12.01 1.57
C VAL A 78 -6.78 12.34 0.08
N LEU A 79 -6.87 11.32 -0.78
CA LEU A 79 -6.86 11.49 -2.23
C LEU A 79 -8.26 11.74 -2.81
N ASN A 80 -9.31 11.60 -2.01
CA ASN A 80 -10.68 11.79 -2.46
C ASN A 80 -10.91 13.23 -2.96
N GLY A 81 -11.39 13.34 -4.18
CA GLY A 81 -11.61 14.63 -4.85
C GLY A 81 -10.37 15.26 -5.49
N ILE A 82 -9.18 14.69 -5.24
CA ILE A 82 -7.92 15.11 -5.86
C ILE A 82 -7.58 14.19 -7.03
N GLY A 83 -7.77 12.87 -6.84
CA GLY A 83 -7.30 11.84 -7.75
C GLY A 83 -5.81 11.58 -7.59
N GLY A 84 -5.26 10.70 -8.42
CA GLY A 84 -3.81 10.43 -8.42
C GLY A 84 -3.44 8.96 -8.41
N GLN A 85 -2.28 8.64 -7.84
CA GLN A 85 -1.78 7.27 -7.68
C GLN A 85 -1.41 6.99 -6.24
N LEU A 86 -1.79 5.81 -5.76
CA LEU A 86 -1.33 5.23 -4.51
C LEU A 86 -0.36 4.08 -4.82
N ASN A 87 0.86 4.15 -4.30
CA ASN A 87 1.82 3.06 -4.40
C ASN A 87 1.96 2.36 -3.05
N VAL A 88 1.58 1.10 -3.00
CA VAL A 88 1.58 0.25 -1.81
C VAL A 88 2.77 -0.70 -1.86
N PHE A 89 3.58 -0.74 -0.79
CA PHE A 89 4.69 -1.67 -0.62
C PHE A 89 4.36 -2.61 0.54
N LEU A 90 4.23 -3.90 0.28
CA LEU A 90 3.73 -4.87 1.26
C LEU A 90 4.57 -6.14 1.27
N SER A 91 5.12 -6.50 2.43
CA SER A 91 5.96 -7.69 2.62
C SER A 91 5.28 -8.83 3.38
N THR A 92 4.18 -8.56 4.05
CA THR A 92 3.46 -9.54 4.88
C THR A 92 1.95 -9.44 4.68
N ILE A 93 1.24 -10.51 5.01
CA ILE A 93 -0.24 -10.54 4.99
C ILE A 93 -0.78 -9.55 6.03
N PRO A 94 -1.79 -8.72 5.72
CA PRO A 94 -2.42 -7.86 6.69
C PRO A 94 -3.30 -8.69 7.64
N THR A 95 -2.95 -8.70 8.92
CA THR A 95 -3.63 -9.51 9.95
C THR A 95 -4.40 -8.68 10.97
N VAL A 96 -4.27 -7.36 10.93
CA VAL A 96 -4.83 -6.43 11.92
C VAL A 96 -5.73 -5.39 11.25
N GLY A 97 -6.78 -4.99 11.96
CA GLY A 97 -7.74 -3.98 11.55
C GLY A 97 -8.73 -4.42 10.45
N PRO A 98 -9.46 -3.47 9.88
CA PRO A 98 -10.35 -3.70 8.74
C PRO A 98 -9.61 -4.33 7.55
N GLY A 99 -10.25 -5.30 6.89
CA GLY A 99 -9.64 -6.02 5.77
C GLY A 99 -8.57 -7.03 6.20
N LYS A 100 -8.50 -7.40 7.47
CA LYS A 100 -7.57 -8.44 7.95
C LYS A 100 -7.82 -9.76 7.24
N LEU A 101 -6.72 -10.41 6.86
CA LEU A 101 -6.72 -11.70 6.17
C LEU A 101 -6.06 -12.78 7.04
N LYS A 102 -6.38 -14.02 6.75
CA LYS A 102 -5.79 -15.18 7.41
C LYS A 102 -4.92 -15.96 6.43
N HIS A 103 -3.88 -16.57 6.95
CA HIS A 103 -3.17 -17.58 6.19
C HIS A 103 -4.11 -18.77 5.93
N ARG A 104 -4.32 -19.12 4.66
CA ARG A 104 -5.31 -20.13 4.25
C ARG A 104 -4.74 -21.23 3.37
N GLU A 105 -3.43 -21.34 3.30
CA GLU A 105 -2.79 -22.45 2.62
C GLU A 105 -3.10 -23.75 3.36
N ASP A 106 -3.95 -24.59 2.78
CA ASP A 106 -4.30 -25.90 3.31
C ASP A 106 -4.00 -26.98 2.26
N THR A 107 -2.91 -27.69 2.49
CA THR A 107 -2.46 -28.76 1.60
C THR A 107 -3.46 -29.91 1.47
N LYS A 108 -4.40 -30.05 2.43
CA LYS A 108 -5.47 -31.07 2.37
C LYS A 108 -6.51 -30.77 1.28
N LEU A 109 -6.60 -29.53 0.85
CA LEU A 109 -7.53 -29.11 -0.21
C LEU A 109 -6.96 -29.34 -1.61
N TYR A 110 -5.65 -29.53 -1.73
CA TYR A 110 -4.99 -29.68 -3.01
C TYR A 110 -5.46 -30.96 -3.74
N GLY A 111 -5.77 -30.82 -5.02
CA GLY A 111 -6.31 -31.90 -5.84
C GLY A 111 -7.76 -32.30 -5.53
N THR A 112 -8.48 -31.51 -4.73
CA THR A 112 -9.92 -31.71 -4.44
C THR A 112 -10.77 -30.63 -5.13
N ASP A 113 -12.09 -30.86 -5.22
CA ASP A 113 -13.05 -29.87 -5.76
C ASP A 113 -13.07 -28.56 -4.96
N HIS A 114 -12.53 -28.54 -3.75
CA HIS A 114 -12.44 -27.37 -2.87
C HIS A 114 -11.17 -26.55 -3.09
N GLU A 115 -10.20 -27.04 -3.85
CA GLU A 115 -8.95 -26.30 -4.16
C GLU A 115 -9.23 -24.94 -4.79
N LYS A 116 -10.26 -24.83 -5.62
CA LYS A 116 -10.69 -23.55 -6.22
C LYS A 116 -10.97 -22.46 -5.21
N ASN A 117 -11.35 -22.80 -3.96
CA ASN A 117 -11.62 -21.83 -2.92
C ASN A 117 -10.35 -21.11 -2.44
N LEU A 118 -9.17 -21.67 -2.70
CA LEU A 118 -7.88 -21.06 -2.37
C LEU A 118 -7.49 -19.95 -3.35
N PHE A 119 -8.07 -19.93 -4.55
CA PHE A 119 -7.76 -18.96 -5.61
C PHE A 119 -8.71 -17.75 -5.62
N GLY A 120 -9.84 -17.83 -4.94
CA GLY A 120 -10.77 -16.70 -4.81
C GLY A 120 -10.39 -15.75 -3.66
N PRO A 121 -10.95 -14.54 -3.59
CA PRO A 121 -10.70 -13.64 -2.47
C PRO A 121 -11.25 -14.18 -1.15
N GLN A 122 -10.58 -13.87 -0.03
CA GLN A 122 -11.08 -14.23 1.30
C GLN A 122 -12.22 -13.31 1.75
N ASP A 123 -12.19 -12.06 1.34
CA ASP A 123 -13.10 -11.01 1.75
C ASP A 123 -13.34 -10.05 0.60
N VAL A 124 -14.50 -9.42 0.58
CA VAL A 124 -14.88 -8.40 -0.42
C VAL A 124 -14.33 -7.02 -0.09
N PHE A 125 -13.66 -6.83 1.04
CA PHE A 125 -13.17 -5.54 1.51
C PHE A 125 -12.29 -4.83 0.48
N TYR A 126 -11.27 -5.53 -0.03
CA TYR A 126 -10.33 -4.94 -1.00
C TYR A 126 -10.94 -4.71 -2.38
N HIS A 127 -11.96 -5.48 -2.75
CA HIS A 127 -12.74 -5.26 -3.95
C HIS A 127 -13.52 -3.93 -3.85
N LYS A 128 -14.29 -3.76 -2.78
CA LYS A 128 -15.04 -2.53 -2.52
C LYS A 128 -14.14 -1.30 -2.42
N LEU A 129 -13.01 -1.45 -1.75
CA LEU A 129 -12.03 -0.37 -1.62
C LEU A 129 -11.42 -0.01 -2.99
N GLY A 130 -11.20 -0.99 -3.87
CA GLY A 130 -10.77 -0.77 -5.25
C GLY A 130 -11.79 0.02 -6.06
N GLU A 131 -13.09 -0.31 -5.93
CA GLU A 131 -14.18 0.46 -6.54
C GLU A 131 -14.22 1.91 -6.01
N GLU A 132 -14.05 2.11 -4.70
CA GLU A 132 -13.98 3.44 -4.08
C GLU A 132 -12.79 4.25 -4.62
N PHE A 133 -11.62 3.64 -4.81
CA PHE A 133 -10.47 4.28 -5.43
C PHE A 133 -10.73 4.64 -6.90
N ALA A 134 -11.33 3.74 -7.66
CA ALA A 134 -11.71 4.01 -9.05
C ALA A 134 -12.67 5.20 -9.16
N LEU A 135 -13.69 5.26 -8.29
CA LEU A 135 -14.64 6.38 -8.23
C LEU A 135 -13.98 7.70 -7.83
N ALA A 136 -12.94 7.65 -6.98
CA ALA A 136 -12.15 8.81 -6.59
C ALA A 136 -11.11 9.23 -7.65
N GLY A 137 -10.99 8.51 -8.77
CA GLY A 137 -9.98 8.76 -9.80
C GLY A 137 -8.56 8.43 -9.36
N VAL A 138 -8.40 7.45 -8.47
CA VAL A 138 -7.10 7.03 -7.91
C VAL A 138 -6.74 5.63 -8.40
N GLY A 139 -5.59 5.48 -9.08
CA GLY A 139 -5.02 4.18 -9.43
C GLY A 139 -4.16 3.63 -8.28
N VAL A 140 -4.32 2.35 -7.93
CA VAL A 140 -3.56 1.71 -6.85
C VAL A 140 -2.54 0.73 -7.44
N ASN A 141 -1.25 1.02 -7.26
CA ASN A 141 -0.17 0.10 -7.63
C ASN A 141 0.33 -0.64 -6.38
N ILE A 142 0.53 -1.94 -6.48
CA ILE A 142 0.91 -2.76 -5.34
C ILE A 142 2.19 -3.52 -5.64
N PHE A 143 3.22 -3.28 -4.81
CA PHE A 143 4.48 -4.00 -4.81
C PHE A 143 4.49 -5.01 -3.67
N PHE A 144 4.41 -6.29 -4.01
CA PHE A 144 4.48 -7.38 -3.06
C PHE A 144 5.91 -7.89 -2.90
N PHE A 145 6.39 -7.93 -1.66
CA PHE A 145 7.71 -8.47 -1.29
C PHE A 145 7.60 -9.63 -0.27
N PRO A 146 6.84 -10.68 -0.57
CA PRO A 146 6.63 -11.75 0.39
C PRO A 146 7.90 -12.57 0.61
N SER A 147 8.22 -12.85 1.87
CA SER A 147 9.22 -13.85 2.22
C SER A 147 8.69 -15.27 2.11
N GLN A 148 7.42 -15.49 2.40
CA GLN A 148 6.72 -16.77 2.36
C GLN A 148 5.40 -16.69 1.61
N TYR A 149 4.35 -16.19 2.25
CA TYR A 149 2.98 -16.17 1.76
C TYR A 149 2.41 -14.77 1.73
N ILE A 150 1.64 -14.47 0.68
CA ILE A 150 0.79 -13.29 0.59
C ILE A 150 -0.46 -13.60 -0.22
N ASP A 151 -1.61 -13.05 0.15
CA ASP A 151 -2.88 -13.27 -0.53
C ASP A 151 -3.12 -12.26 -1.65
N VAL A 152 -2.47 -12.49 -2.78
CA VAL A 152 -2.63 -11.67 -3.99
C VAL A 152 -4.07 -11.68 -4.50
N ALA A 153 -4.77 -12.82 -4.34
CA ALA A 153 -6.15 -12.98 -4.83
C ALA A 153 -7.14 -12.06 -4.09
N SER A 154 -6.88 -11.72 -2.82
CA SER A 154 -7.71 -10.77 -2.08
C SER A 154 -7.24 -9.32 -2.28
N ILE A 155 -5.95 -9.05 -2.07
CA ILE A 155 -5.41 -7.68 -2.02
C ILE A 155 -5.31 -7.08 -3.42
N GLY A 156 -4.99 -7.89 -4.43
CA GLY A 156 -4.78 -7.47 -5.82
C GLY A 156 -6.01 -6.83 -6.47
N PHE A 157 -7.21 -7.07 -5.93
CA PHE A 157 -8.43 -6.42 -6.42
C PHE A 157 -8.37 -4.88 -6.33
N MET A 158 -7.69 -4.32 -5.34
CA MET A 158 -7.51 -2.86 -5.30
C MET A 158 -6.83 -2.32 -6.55
N ALA A 159 -5.82 -3.02 -7.07
CA ALA A 159 -5.13 -2.63 -8.29
C ALA A 159 -5.98 -2.87 -9.53
N SER A 160 -6.60 -4.05 -9.66
CA SER A 160 -7.38 -4.39 -10.85
C SER A 160 -8.62 -3.49 -11.04
N GLU A 161 -9.32 -3.17 -9.96
CA GLU A 161 -10.53 -2.33 -10.02
C GLU A 161 -10.19 -0.84 -10.22
N SER A 162 -9.07 -0.37 -9.68
CA SER A 162 -8.65 1.04 -9.78
C SER A 162 -7.82 1.35 -11.04
N GLY A 163 -7.50 0.35 -11.86
CA GLY A 163 -6.68 0.51 -13.06
C GLY A 163 -5.18 0.66 -12.79
N GLY A 164 -4.71 0.19 -11.65
CA GLY A 164 -3.29 0.15 -11.30
C GLY A 164 -2.61 -1.17 -11.69
N GLU A 165 -1.42 -1.39 -11.16
CA GLU A 165 -0.59 -2.54 -11.48
C GLU A 165 -0.17 -3.32 -10.23
N VAL A 166 0.11 -4.63 -10.39
CA VAL A 166 0.65 -5.50 -9.35
C VAL A 166 2.04 -5.96 -9.75
N PHE A 167 3.01 -5.74 -8.86
CA PHE A 167 4.38 -6.20 -8.98
C PHE A 167 4.67 -7.24 -7.91
N PHE A 168 5.31 -8.34 -8.27
CA PHE A 168 5.52 -9.46 -7.37
C PHE A 168 7.00 -9.85 -7.30
N HIS A 169 7.61 -9.63 -6.13
CA HIS A 169 9.04 -9.83 -5.85
C HIS A 169 9.24 -10.79 -4.67
N PRO A 170 9.00 -12.10 -4.85
CA PRO A 170 9.12 -13.05 -3.77
C PRO A 170 10.59 -13.19 -3.34
N ARG A 171 10.83 -13.27 -2.02
CA ARG A 171 12.18 -13.38 -1.45
C ARG A 171 13.12 -12.30 -1.97
N PHE A 172 12.63 -11.06 -1.96
CA PHE A 172 13.36 -9.90 -2.45
C PHE A 172 14.72 -9.75 -1.78
N ASP A 173 15.75 -9.54 -2.60
CA ASP A 173 17.08 -9.20 -2.17
C ASP A 173 17.49 -7.86 -2.82
N PRO A 174 17.83 -6.81 -2.02
CA PRO A 174 18.10 -5.48 -2.55
C PRO A 174 19.30 -5.43 -3.51
N VAL A 175 20.27 -6.32 -3.35
CA VAL A 175 21.45 -6.37 -4.23
C VAL A 175 21.12 -7.02 -5.56
N ARG A 176 20.34 -8.10 -5.53
CA ARG A 176 19.96 -8.84 -6.74
C ARG A 176 18.81 -8.17 -7.50
N ASP A 177 17.79 -7.73 -6.79
CA ASP A 177 16.49 -7.34 -7.38
C ASP A 177 16.24 -5.82 -7.37
N GLY A 178 17.08 -5.05 -6.66
CA GLY A 178 16.86 -3.61 -6.44
C GLY A 178 16.78 -2.80 -7.73
N SER A 179 17.63 -3.12 -8.72
CA SER A 179 17.61 -2.45 -10.02
C SER A 179 16.29 -2.65 -10.78
N ARG A 180 15.69 -3.84 -10.67
CA ARG A 180 14.39 -4.14 -11.28
C ARG A 180 13.27 -3.32 -10.62
N VAL A 181 13.20 -3.32 -9.29
CA VAL A 181 12.19 -2.54 -8.56
C VAL A 181 12.34 -1.06 -8.86
N MET A 182 13.58 -0.55 -8.91
CA MET A 182 13.85 0.84 -9.29
C MET A 182 13.30 1.17 -10.69
N ALA A 183 13.55 0.30 -11.67
CA ALA A 183 13.04 0.50 -13.04
C ALA A 183 11.50 0.47 -13.10
N GLU A 184 10.85 -0.41 -12.33
CA GLU A 184 9.39 -0.48 -12.24
C GLU A 184 8.79 0.79 -11.61
N VAL A 185 9.37 1.28 -10.49
CA VAL A 185 8.96 2.53 -9.85
C VAL A 185 9.18 3.72 -10.79
N GLN A 186 10.36 3.82 -11.43
CA GLN A 186 10.63 4.88 -12.41
C GLN A 186 9.62 4.87 -13.55
N ARG A 187 9.28 3.70 -14.08
CA ARG A 187 8.28 3.56 -15.13
C ARG A 187 6.91 4.10 -14.68
N LEU A 188 6.48 3.78 -13.46
CA LEU A 188 5.21 4.28 -12.94
C LEU A 188 5.18 5.79 -12.75
N VAL A 189 6.28 6.36 -12.24
CA VAL A 189 6.36 7.79 -11.92
C VAL A 189 6.57 8.65 -13.18
N LEU A 190 7.34 8.14 -14.15
CA LEU A 190 7.71 8.93 -15.35
C LEU A 190 6.76 8.76 -16.53
N ARG A 191 5.88 7.74 -16.53
CA ARG A 191 4.91 7.59 -17.63
C ARG A 191 3.87 8.72 -17.60
N GLU A 192 3.45 9.15 -18.76
CA GLU A 192 2.31 10.06 -18.89
C GLU A 192 1.06 9.37 -18.33
N THR A 193 0.38 10.03 -17.40
CA THR A 193 -0.79 9.50 -16.73
C THR A 193 -1.90 10.55 -16.71
N ALA A 194 -3.11 10.15 -17.08
CA ALA A 194 -4.28 10.99 -17.00
C ALA A 194 -5.22 10.44 -15.93
N TYR A 195 -5.77 11.33 -15.12
CA TYR A 195 -6.67 10.98 -14.03
C TYR A 195 -8.09 11.45 -14.34
N ASN A 196 -9.08 10.78 -13.76
CA ASN A 196 -10.50 11.13 -13.89
C ASN A 196 -10.95 11.26 -15.35
N VAL A 197 -10.54 10.29 -16.18
CA VAL A 197 -10.77 10.27 -17.62
C VAL A 197 -12.01 9.45 -17.95
N THR A 198 -12.88 9.97 -18.81
CA THR A 198 -13.97 9.20 -19.43
C THR A 198 -13.54 8.79 -20.83
N MET A 199 -13.41 7.49 -21.08
CA MET A 199 -13.18 6.92 -22.41
C MET A 199 -14.50 6.42 -23.01
N ARG A 200 -14.76 6.80 -24.26
CA ARG A 200 -15.86 6.22 -25.04
C ARG A 200 -15.25 5.42 -26.20
N VAL A 201 -15.67 4.19 -26.33
CA VAL A 201 -15.29 3.27 -27.41
C VAL A 201 -16.49 3.11 -28.36
#